data_99709e172a79d4af35afa029425a1ad0
#
_entry.id   99709e172a79d4af35afa029425a1ad0
#
_cell.length_a   1.000
_cell.length_b   1.000
_cell.length_c   1.000
_cell.angle_alpha   90.00
_cell.angle_beta   90.00
_cell.angle_gamma   90.00
#
_symmetry.space_group_name_H-M   'P 1'
#
loop_
_entity.id
_entity.type
_entity.pdbx_description
1 polymer ?
#
loop_
_entity_poly.entity_id
_entity_poly.type
_entity_poly.pdbx_seq_one_letter_code
_entity_poly.pdbx_strand_id
1 'polypeptide(L)'
;MLYADLQDPIALLRGETETGLAGYWPYSAAEQPAELTAEEVAPYSALMAASQPLVAQEVLDSYPIRRHRCLMDVGGGEGAFLQAAAARAPKLRLMLFDLPAVVERARARLAGQGLDKRTAFHAGDFLADPLPKGADVISLVRIIHDHDDAAALALLRAARRALPADGTLLIVEAMAGVEGVEPLSAYYGFYTLAMGRGAPRTVAELQRLARKAGFGRFRLLRNPMPVVTSILVARPDPEYHGP
;
A
#
# COMPACT_ATOMS: atom_id res chain seq x y z
N MET A 1 20.71 2.34 -9.35
CA MET A 1 19.66 2.01 -10.32
C MET A 1 18.99 3.27 -10.84
N LEU A 2 18.11 3.95 -10.15
CA LEU A 2 17.30 5.06 -10.67
C LEU A 2 18.13 6.17 -11.39
N TYR A 3 19.29 6.59 -10.86
CA TYR A 3 20.14 7.60 -11.53
C TYR A 3 20.64 7.15 -12.91
N ALA A 4 20.88 5.85 -13.09
CA ALA A 4 21.27 5.30 -14.40
C ALA A 4 20.07 5.32 -15.35
N ASP A 5 18.89 4.94 -14.85
CA ASP A 5 17.63 4.91 -15.60
C ASP A 5 17.17 6.32 -16.04
N LEU A 6 17.60 7.37 -15.32
CA LEU A 6 17.28 8.77 -15.59
C LEU A 6 18.31 9.49 -16.48
N GLN A 7 19.33 8.82 -17.02
CA GLN A 7 20.33 9.45 -17.89
C GLN A 7 19.71 9.96 -19.20
N ASP A 8 18.72 9.27 -19.73
CA ASP A 8 17.89 9.73 -20.85
C ASP A 8 16.41 9.75 -20.45
N PRO A 9 15.94 10.83 -19.82
CA PRO A 9 14.56 10.92 -19.37
C PRO A 9 13.56 10.98 -20.54
N ILE A 10 13.99 11.36 -21.74
CA ILE A 10 13.12 11.39 -22.92
C ILE A 10 12.86 9.96 -23.41
N ALA A 11 13.90 9.13 -23.52
CA ALA A 11 13.75 7.72 -23.87
C ALA A 11 12.89 6.98 -22.84
N LEU A 12 13.09 7.26 -21.55
CA LEU A 12 12.28 6.71 -20.47
C LEU A 12 10.80 7.10 -20.61
N LEU A 13 10.50 8.39 -20.85
CA LEU A 13 9.12 8.87 -21.05
C LEU A 13 8.44 8.26 -22.29
N ARG A 14 9.21 7.88 -23.31
CA ARG A 14 8.73 7.21 -24.51
C ARG A 14 8.60 5.69 -24.38
N GLY A 15 9.11 5.13 -23.28
CA GLY A 15 9.15 3.66 -23.10
C GLY A 15 10.18 2.98 -24.02
N GLU A 16 11.22 3.69 -24.45
CA GLU A 16 12.26 3.22 -25.38
C GLU A 16 13.48 2.63 -24.64
N THR A 17 13.44 2.59 -23.29
CA THR A 17 14.56 2.16 -22.44
C THR A 17 14.12 1.06 -21.48
N GLU A 18 14.89 -0.02 -21.43
CA GLU A 18 14.82 -0.98 -20.33
C GLU A 18 15.48 -0.39 -19.09
N THR A 19 14.81 -0.48 -17.95
CA THR A 19 15.27 0.12 -16.71
C THR A 19 15.77 -0.91 -15.71
N GLY A 20 16.87 -0.60 -15.04
CA GLY A 20 17.40 -1.44 -13.96
C GLY A 20 16.45 -1.54 -12.76
N LEU A 21 15.65 -0.48 -12.54
CA LEU A 21 14.70 -0.43 -11.44
C LEU A 21 13.52 -1.39 -11.64
N ALA A 22 13.01 -1.55 -12.86
CA ALA A 22 11.96 -2.53 -13.19
C ALA A 22 12.42 -3.96 -12.88
N GLY A 23 13.68 -4.29 -13.18
CA GLY A 23 14.25 -5.61 -12.85
C GLY A 23 14.45 -5.84 -11.34
N TYR A 24 14.53 -4.77 -10.55
CA TYR A 24 14.65 -4.88 -9.08
C TYR A 24 13.31 -5.11 -8.38
N TRP A 25 12.20 -4.76 -9.01
CA TRP A 25 10.86 -4.96 -8.48
C TRP A 25 10.23 -6.22 -9.07
N PRO A 26 10.32 -7.38 -8.39
CA PRO A 26 9.98 -8.67 -8.99
C PRO A 26 8.51 -8.79 -9.42
N TYR A 27 7.62 -8.05 -8.77
CA TYR A 27 6.18 -8.08 -9.05
C TYR A 27 5.80 -7.41 -10.38
N SER A 28 6.65 -6.54 -10.93
CA SER A 28 6.35 -5.85 -12.20
C SER A 28 6.48 -6.76 -13.41
N ALA A 29 7.43 -7.68 -13.36
CA ALA A 29 7.77 -8.59 -14.46
C ALA A 29 7.11 -9.96 -14.34
N ALA A 30 6.61 -10.34 -13.16
CA ALA A 30 6.01 -11.65 -12.93
C ALA A 30 4.60 -11.72 -13.53
N GLU A 31 4.35 -12.72 -14.38
CA GLU A 31 3.00 -13.05 -14.87
C GLU A 31 2.10 -13.58 -13.73
N GLN A 32 2.70 -14.30 -12.81
CA GLN A 32 2.06 -14.89 -11.63
C GLN A 32 2.81 -14.50 -10.36
N PRO A 33 2.57 -13.29 -9.79
CA PRO A 33 3.29 -12.83 -8.60
C PRO A 33 3.18 -13.76 -7.38
N ALA A 34 2.10 -14.54 -7.29
CA ALA A 34 1.90 -15.52 -6.22
C ALA A 34 2.87 -16.72 -6.24
N GLU A 35 3.53 -16.96 -7.37
CA GLU A 35 4.49 -18.05 -7.55
C GLU A 35 5.95 -17.64 -7.25
N LEU A 36 6.19 -16.33 -6.99
CA LEU A 36 7.52 -15.83 -6.64
C LEU A 36 8.06 -16.51 -5.39
N THR A 37 9.33 -16.88 -5.44
CA THR A 37 10.04 -17.53 -4.33
C THR A 37 10.45 -16.55 -3.23
N ALA A 38 10.77 -17.06 -2.06
CA ALA A 38 11.26 -16.27 -0.94
C ALA A 38 12.56 -15.50 -1.27
N GLU A 39 13.42 -16.07 -2.11
CA GLU A 39 14.69 -15.46 -2.54
C GLU A 39 14.44 -14.29 -3.50
N GLU A 40 13.51 -14.42 -4.44
CA GLU A 40 13.17 -13.38 -5.40
C GLU A 40 12.53 -12.15 -4.73
N VAL A 41 11.67 -12.34 -3.74
CA VAL A 41 11.01 -11.23 -3.04
C VAL A 41 11.87 -10.58 -1.95
N ALA A 42 12.93 -11.26 -1.47
CA ALA A 42 13.70 -10.84 -0.30
C ALA A 42 14.34 -9.45 -0.43
N PRO A 43 15.06 -9.09 -1.50
CA PRO A 43 15.75 -7.80 -1.58
C PRO A 43 14.79 -6.62 -1.53
N TYR A 44 13.69 -6.70 -2.31
CA TYR A 44 12.68 -5.65 -2.34
C TYR A 44 11.93 -5.54 -1.02
N SER A 45 11.48 -6.66 -0.46
CA SER A 45 10.77 -6.71 0.83
C SER A 45 11.60 -6.13 1.97
N ALA A 46 12.90 -6.44 2.02
CA ALA A 46 13.82 -5.90 3.03
C ALA A 46 13.99 -4.37 2.90
N LEU A 47 14.13 -3.86 1.65
CA LEU A 47 14.25 -2.42 1.41
C LEU A 47 12.96 -1.68 1.83
N MET A 48 11.79 -2.23 1.48
CA MET A 48 10.50 -1.65 1.87
C MET A 48 10.33 -1.66 3.39
N ALA A 49 10.67 -2.76 4.05
CA ALA A 49 10.59 -2.86 5.50
C ALA A 49 11.54 -1.89 6.23
N ALA A 50 12.73 -1.61 5.68
CA ALA A 50 13.67 -0.67 6.26
C ALA A 50 13.19 0.79 6.20
N SER A 51 12.46 1.18 5.15
CA SER A 51 11.92 2.54 4.97
C SER A 51 10.55 2.74 5.64
N GLN A 52 9.83 1.67 5.98
CA GLN A 52 8.47 1.70 6.50
C GLN A 52 8.32 2.39 7.88
N PRO A 53 9.29 2.35 8.82
CA PRO A 53 9.11 3.00 10.14
C PRO A 53 8.79 4.48 10.06
N LEU A 54 9.38 5.22 9.11
CA LEU A 54 9.12 6.65 8.94
C LEU A 54 7.67 6.90 8.50
N VAL A 55 7.19 6.14 7.49
CA VAL A 55 5.80 6.21 7.02
C VAL A 55 4.83 5.79 8.12
N ALA A 56 5.13 4.71 8.83
CA ALA A 56 4.30 4.23 9.93
C ALA A 56 4.16 5.27 11.05
N GLN A 57 5.24 5.97 11.40
CA GLN A 57 5.20 7.04 12.39
C GLN A 57 4.27 8.16 11.97
N GLU A 58 4.41 8.69 10.74
CA GLU A 58 3.55 9.74 10.18
C GLU A 58 2.07 9.35 10.25
N VAL A 59 1.74 8.12 9.83
CA VAL A 59 0.36 7.61 9.86
C VAL A 59 -0.17 7.53 11.28
N LEU A 60 0.58 6.92 12.18
CA LEU A 60 0.13 6.62 13.54
C LEU A 60 0.12 7.84 14.46
N ASP A 61 0.86 8.89 14.14
CA ASP A 61 0.78 10.20 14.80
C ASP A 61 -0.45 11.00 14.30
N SER A 62 -0.83 10.81 13.04
CA SER A 62 -1.93 11.55 12.40
C SER A 62 -3.28 10.85 12.49
N TYR A 63 -3.29 9.52 12.68
CA TYR A 63 -4.51 8.72 12.70
C TYR A 63 -4.68 7.93 14.01
N PRO A 64 -5.83 8.04 14.70
CA PRO A 64 -6.06 7.40 16.01
C PRO A 64 -6.37 5.91 15.88
N ILE A 65 -5.39 5.09 15.50
CA ILE A 65 -5.54 3.64 15.28
C ILE A 65 -6.11 2.89 16.49
N ARG A 66 -5.93 3.41 17.70
CA ARG A 66 -6.45 2.83 18.97
C ARG A 66 -7.98 2.73 19.02
N ARG A 67 -8.71 3.42 18.14
CA ARG A 67 -10.18 3.37 18.05
C ARG A 67 -10.69 2.11 17.37
N HIS A 68 -9.79 1.38 16.72
CA HIS A 68 -10.12 0.17 15.97
C HIS A 68 -9.88 -1.10 16.78
N ARG A 69 -10.58 -2.15 16.39
CA ARG A 69 -10.51 -3.48 17.00
C ARG A 69 -9.61 -4.43 16.22
N CYS A 70 -9.58 -4.28 14.89
CA CYS A 70 -8.84 -5.15 14.00
C CYS A 70 -8.35 -4.37 12.77
N LEU A 71 -7.04 -4.33 12.57
CA LEU A 71 -6.39 -3.75 11.40
C LEU A 71 -5.98 -4.86 10.45
N MET A 72 -6.37 -4.75 9.18
CA MET A 72 -5.81 -5.54 8.10
C MET A 72 -4.89 -4.65 7.24
N ASP A 73 -3.63 -5.05 7.10
CA ASP A 73 -2.67 -4.43 6.20
C ASP A 73 -2.57 -5.25 4.93
N VAL A 74 -3.02 -4.70 3.81
CA VAL A 74 -3.02 -5.37 2.51
C VAL A 74 -1.80 -4.94 1.72
N GLY A 75 -1.04 -5.91 1.21
CA GLY A 75 0.31 -5.67 0.73
C GLY A 75 1.25 -5.27 1.87
N GLY A 76 1.04 -5.84 3.06
CA GLY A 76 1.71 -5.43 4.29
C GLY A 76 3.20 -5.77 4.37
N GLY A 77 3.75 -6.41 3.33
CA GLY A 77 5.16 -6.78 3.27
C GLY A 77 5.57 -7.64 4.46
N GLU A 78 6.70 -7.35 5.05
CA GLU A 78 7.18 -8.06 6.25
C GLU A 78 6.47 -7.64 7.55
N GLY A 79 5.36 -6.91 7.49
CA GLY A 79 4.55 -6.53 8.66
C GLY A 79 5.11 -5.37 9.47
N ALA A 80 5.99 -4.54 8.91
CA ALA A 80 6.60 -3.43 9.65
C ALA A 80 5.57 -2.38 10.09
N PHE A 81 4.56 -2.10 9.27
CA PHE A 81 3.46 -1.21 9.66
C PHE A 81 2.60 -1.81 10.77
N LEU A 82 2.27 -3.10 10.69
CA LEU A 82 1.53 -3.82 11.74
C LEU A 82 2.29 -3.83 13.07
N GLN A 83 3.61 -4.01 13.03
CA GLN A 83 4.47 -3.93 14.22
C GLN A 83 4.35 -2.56 14.91
N ALA A 84 4.45 -1.48 14.12
CA ALA A 84 4.31 -0.12 14.64
C ALA A 84 2.90 0.15 15.18
N ALA A 85 1.85 -0.30 14.47
CA ALA A 85 0.46 -0.19 14.93
C ALA A 85 0.21 -0.97 16.22
N ALA A 86 0.80 -2.16 16.36
CA ALA A 86 0.72 -2.98 17.56
C ALA A 86 1.30 -2.30 18.81
N ALA A 87 2.40 -1.58 18.64
CA ALA A 87 3.04 -0.81 19.71
C ALA A 87 2.14 0.37 20.16
N ARG A 88 1.49 1.04 19.19
CA ARG A 88 0.56 2.15 19.49
C ARG A 88 -0.77 1.68 20.08
N ALA A 89 -1.24 0.47 19.72
CA ALA A 89 -2.54 -0.07 20.13
C ALA A 89 -2.39 -1.52 20.63
N PRO A 90 -2.03 -1.72 21.92
CA PRO A 90 -1.75 -3.05 22.47
C PRO A 90 -2.93 -4.05 22.39
N LYS A 91 -4.18 -3.58 22.27
CA LYS A 91 -5.39 -4.43 22.15
C LYS A 91 -5.83 -4.66 20.71
N LEU A 92 -5.19 -4.02 19.71
CA LEU A 92 -5.55 -4.13 18.32
C LEU A 92 -5.23 -5.54 17.79
N ARG A 93 -6.20 -6.24 17.23
CA ARG A 93 -5.95 -7.47 16.45
C ARG A 93 -5.36 -7.09 15.12
N LEU A 94 -4.52 -7.96 14.58
CA LEU A 94 -3.79 -7.71 13.36
C LEU A 94 -4.13 -8.76 12.33
N MET A 95 -4.24 -8.34 11.07
CA MET A 95 -4.36 -9.20 9.90
C MET A 95 -3.35 -8.71 8.87
N LEU A 96 -2.61 -9.62 8.28
CA LEU A 96 -1.72 -9.35 7.17
C LEU A 96 -2.21 -10.12 5.95
N PHE A 97 -2.34 -9.43 4.81
CA PHE A 97 -2.63 -10.05 3.54
C PHE A 97 -1.54 -9.68 2.55
N ASP A 98 -0.86 -10.68 1.99
CA ASP A 98 0.20 -10.51 0.99
C ASP A 98 0.44 -11.79 0.22
N LEU A 99 1.32 -11.77 -0.77
CA LEU A 99 1.73 -12.94 -1.54
C LEU A 99 2.33 -14.03 -0.63
N PRO A 100 2.20 -15.32 -0.98
CA PRO A 100 2.59 -16.44 -0.09
C PRO A 100 4.02 -16.34 0.44
N ALA A 101 5.00 -16.07 -0.44
CA ALA A 101 6.41 -15.96 -0.04
C ALA A 101 6.66 -14.77 0.92
N VAL A 102 5.91 -13.66 0.75
CA VAL A 102 6.01 -12.48 1.60
C VAL A 102 5.38 -12.73 2.96
N VAL A 103 4.24 -13.43 3.00
CA VAL A 103 3.55 -13.81 4.25
C VAL A 103 4.44 -14.67 5.15
N GLU A 104 5.20 -15.61 4.60
CA GLU A 104 6.13 -16.42 5.40
C GLU A 104 7.24 -15.57 6.02
N ARG A 105 7.77 -14.60 5.29
CA ARG A 105 8.76 -13.65 5.83
C ARG A 105 8.15 -12.78 6.94
N ALA A 106 6.93 -12.29 6.74
CA ALA A 106 6.19 -11.53 7.76
C ALA A 106 5.95 -12.36 9.02
N ARG A 107 5.57 -13.61 8.86
CA ARG A 107 5.35 -14.56 9.99
C ARG A 107 6.62 -14.71 10.82
N ALA A 108 7.75 -14.99 10.18
CA ALA A 108 9.03 -15.14 10.86
C ALA A 108 9.43 -13.85 11.61
N ARG A 109 9.30 -12.68 10.96
CA ARG A 109 9.63 -11.40 11.56
C ARG A 109 8.74 -11.07 12.76
N LEU A 110 7.41 -11.20 12.62
CA LEU A 110 6.46 -10.86 13.67
C LEU A 110 6.52 -11.86 14.83
N ALA A 111 6.87 -13.13 14.58
CA ALA A 111 7.15 -14.10 15.64
C ALA A 111 8.34 -13.66 16.51
N GLY A 112 9.42 -13.18 15.90
CA GLY A 112 10.57 -12.60 16.62
C GLY A 112 10.23 -11.39 17.47
N GLN A 113 9.06 -10.77 17.26
CA GLN A 113 8.52 -9.64 18.03
C GLN A 113 7.38 -10.06 19.00
N GLY A 114 7.05 -11.35 19.08
CA GLY A 114 5.96 -11.86 19.91
C GLY A 114 4.57 -11.45 19.43
N LEU A 115 4.43 -11.10 18.15
CA LEU A 115 3.17 -10.63 17.54
C LEU A 115 2.45 -11.71 16.71
N ASP A 116 3.04 -12.88 16.51
CA ASP A 116 2.48 -13.98 15.73
C ASP A 116 1.11 -14.44 16.24
N LYS A 117 0.97 -14.61 17.56
CA LYS A 117 -0.30 -15.02 18.20
C LYS A 117 -1.41 -13.97 18.10
N ARG A 118 -1.07 -12.75 17.74
CA ARG A 118 -1.97 -11.60 17.64
C ARG A 118 -2.27 -11.23 16.18
N THR A 119 -1.58 -11.88 15.24
CA THR A 119 -1.67 -11.60 13.80
C THR A 119 -2.26 -12.81 13.07
N ALA A 120 -3.35 -12.60 12.34
CA ALA A 120 -3.84 -13.54 11.36
C ALA A 120 -3.12 -13.28 10.02
N PHE A 121 -2.53 -14.33 9.47
CA PHE A 121 -1.77 -14.26 8.21
C PHE A 121 -2.60 -14.88 7.09
N HIS A 122 -2.78 -14.16 6.01
CA HIS A 122 -3.54 -14.57 4.84
C HIS A 122 -2.66 -14.41 3.60
N ALA A 123 -2.40 -15.53 2.94
CA ALA A 123 -1.65 -15.56 1.70
C ALA A 123 -2.61 -15.46 0.51
N GLY A 124 -2.28 -14.65 -0.49
CA GLY A 124 -3.06 -14.51 -1.72
C GLY A 124 -2.60 -13.32 -2.55
N ASP A 125 -3.15 -13.25 -3.76
CA ASP A 125 -3.03 -12.09 -4.65
C ASP A 125 -4.31 -11.26 -4.55
N PHE A 126 -4.22 -10.02 -4.08
CA PHE A 126 -5.38 -9.13 -3.91
C PHE A 126 -6.08 -8.76 -5.24
N LEU A 127 -5.46 -9.04 -6.39
CA LEU A 127 -6.10 -8.89 -7.70
C LEU A 127 -6.92 -10.13 -8.10
N ALA A 128 -6.58 -11.31 -7.60
CA ALA A 128 -7.22 -12.58 -7.92
C ALA A 128 -8.09 -13.11 -6.78
N ASP A 129 -7.64 -12.94 -5.54
CA ASP A 129 -8.24 -13.54 -4.36
C ASP A 129 -9.11 -12.54 -3.56
N PRO A 130 -10.17 -13.02 -2.91
CA PRO A 130 -10.96 -12.18 -2.03
C PRO A 130 -10.20 -11.83 -0.74
N LEU A 131 -10.25 -10.57 -0.33
CA LEU A 131 -9.73 -10.17 0.98
C LEU A 131 -10.57 -10.77 2.11
N PRO A 132 -9.94 -11.25 3.20
CA PRO A 132 -10.64 -11.80 4.34
C PRO A 132 -11.47 -10.74 5.06
N LYS A 133 -12.59 -11.14 5.66
CA LYS A 133 -13.43 -10.27 6.48
C LYS A 133 -12.97 -10.27 7.94
N GLY A 134 -13.39 -9.26 8.72
CA GLY A 134 -13.16 -9.20 10.16
C GLY A 134 -12.36 -8.00 10.64
N ALA A 135 -11.72 -7.27 9.73
CA ALA A 135 -11.10 -5.99 10.03
C ALA A 135 -12.16 -4.86 10.01
N ASP A 136 -12.04 -3.91 10.91
CA ASP A 136 -12.81 -2.66 10.92
C ASP A 136 -12.00 -1.48 10.37
N VAL A 137 -10.70 -1.68 10.15
CA VAL A 137 -9.85 -0.79 9.38
C VAL A 137 -8.94 -1.60 8.46
N ILE A 138 -8.82 -1.16 7.21
CA ILE A 138 -7.88 -1.69 6.21
C ILE A 138 -6.88 -0.58 5.88
N SER A 139 -5.60 -0.93 5.80
CA SER A 139 -4.54 -0.06 5.29
C SER A 139 -4.01 -0.53 3.95
N LEU A 140 -3.79 0.42 3.05
CA LEU A 140 -3.06 0.29 1.80
C LEU A 140 -1.91 1.29 1.88
N VAL A 141 -0.73 0.80 2.26
CA VAL A 141 0.43 1.65 2.55
C VAL A 141 1.47 1.48 1.46
N ARG A 142 1.60 2.45 0.57
CA ARG A 142 2.50 2.43 -0.60
C ARG A 142 2.20 1.24 -1.54
N ILE A 143 0.93 1.08 -1.87
CA ILE A 143 0.46 -0.03 -2.72
C ILE A 143 -0.21 0.49 -4.00
N ILE A 144 -1.12 1.48 -3.88
CA ILE A 144 -1.95 1.89 -5.02
C ILE A 144 -1.10 2.52 -6.13
N HIS A 145 -0.04 3.24 -5.79
CA HIS A 145 0.82 3.90 -6.78
C HIS A 145 1.60 2.91 -7.66
N ASP A 146 1.76 1.66 -7.24
CA ASP A 146 2.45 0.61 -8.00
C ASP A 146 1.58 0.00 -9.10
N HIS A 147 0.29 0.36 -9.16
CA HIS A 147 -0.70 -0.26 -10.03
C HIS A 147 -1.37 0.75 -10.97
N ASP A 148 -1.79 0.29 -12.15
CA ASP A 148 -2.66 1.05 -13.04
C ASP A 148 -4.06 1.28 -12.44
N ASP A 149 -4.90 2.07 -13.11
CA ASP A 149 -6.23 2.42 -12.61
C ASP A 149 -7.17 1.21 -12.52
N ALA A 150 -7.02 0.22 -13.39
CA ALA A 150 -7.86 -0.97 -13.38
C ALA A 150 -7.55 -1.86 -12.16
N ALA A 151 -6.28 -2.14 -11.91
CA ALA A 151 -5.82 -2.91 -10.76
C ALA A 151 -6.08 -2.15 -9.44
N ALA A 152 -5.81 -0.85 -9.40
CA ALA A 152 -6.11 0.00 -8.24
C ALA A 152 -7.62 -0.01 -7.91
N LEU A 153 -8.50 0.07 -8.92
CA LEU A 153 -9.94 -0.01 -8.72
C LEU A 153 -10.37 -1.39 -8.23
N ALA A 154 -9.79 -2.47 -8.78
CA ALA A 154 -10.07 -3.84 -8.33
C ALA A 154 -9.72 -4.04 -6.85
N LEU A 155 -8.54 -3.57 -6.43
CA LEU A 155 -8.09 -3.59 -5.04
C LEU A 155 -9.02 -2.77 -4.12
N LEU A 156 -9.38 -1.56 -4.52
CA LEU A 156 -10.31 -0.73 -3.75
C LEU A 156 -11.69 -1.39 -3.59
N ARG A 157 -12.18 -2.06 -4.62
CA ARG A 157 -13.42 -2.86 -4.56
C ARG A 157 -13.28 -4.07 -3.63
N ALA A 158 -12.13 -4.76 -3.65
CA ALA A 158 -11.85 -5.85 -2.74
C ALA A 158 -11.84 -5.36 -1.28
N ALA A 159 -11.16 -4.25 -0.99
CA ALA A 159 -11.15 -3.62 0.33
C ALA A 159 -12.57 -3.21 0.78
N ARG A 160 -13.38 -2.65 -0.13
CA ARG A 160 -14.78 -2.28 0.16
C ARG A 160 -15.64 -3.48 0.54
N ARG A 161 -15.48 -4.62 -0.17
CA ARG A 161 -16.22 -5.87 0.13
C ARG A 161 -15.81 -6.51 1.46
N ALA A 162 -14.56 -6.34 1.87
CA ALA A 162 -14.02 -6.90 3.12
C ALA A 162 -14.39 -6.06 4.34
N LEU A 163 -14.59 -4.74 4.17
CA LEU A 163 -14.93 -3.82 5.25
C LEU A 163 -16.42 -3.88 5.61
N PRO A 164 -16.76 -3.76 6.91
CA PRO A 164 -18.14 -3.51 7.34
C PRO A 164 -18.63 -2.13 6.88
N ALA A 165 -19.93 -1.89 7.00
CA ALA A 165 -20.55 -0.63 6.57
C ALA A 165 -19.99 0.62 7.28
N ASP A 166 -19.54 0.48 8.51
CA ASP A 166 -18.91 1.52 9.34
C ASP A 166 -17.38 1.46 9.31
N GLY A 167 -16.81 0.59 8.49
CA GLY A 167 -15.37 0.38 8.37
C GLY A 167 -14.61 1.60 7.84
N THR A 168 -13.29 1.50 7.89
CA THR A 168 -12.40 2.58 7.42
C THR A 168 -11.33 2.01 6.51
N LEU A 169 -11.06 2.70 5.42
CA LEU A 169 -9.91 2.48 4.55
C LEU A 169 -8.90 3.62 4.73
N LEU A 170 -7.65 3.26 4.97
CA LEU A 170 -6.51 4.18 4.98
C LEU A 170 -5.72 3.98 3.68
N ILE A 171 -5.67 5.01 2.83
CA ILE A 171 -4.82 5.06 1.65
C ILE A 171 -3.65 5.95 2.00
N VAL A 172 -2.45 5.38 1.98
CA VAL A 172 -1.22 6.01 2.45
C VAL A 172 -0.18 5.97 1.33
N GLU A 173 0.01 7.12 0.68
CA GLU A 173 0.79 7.21 -0.56
C GLU A 173 1.62 8.49 -0.61
N ALA A 174 2.69 8.48 -1.40
CA ALA A 174 3.29 9.70 -1.92
C ALA A 174 2.37 10.25 -3.01
N MET A 175 1.42 11.10 -2.63
CA MET A 175 0.41 11.61 -3.57
C MET A 175 0.98 12.74 -4.44
N ALA A 176 0.52 12.79 -5.71
CA ALA A 176 0.87 13.87 -6.62
C ALA A 176 0.10 15.16 -6.29
N GLY A 177 0.65 16.32 -6.70
CA GLY A 177 -0.01 17.61 -6.58
C GLY A 177 -0.18 18.11 -5.14
N VAL A 178 0.65 17.64 -4.22
CA VAL A 178 0.71 18.19 -2.86
C VAL A 178 1.48 19.49 -2.91
N GLU A 179 0.86 20.58 -2.42
CA GLU A 179 1.44 21.92 -2.43
C GLU A 179 2.74 21.99 -1.63
N GLY A 180 3.75 22.63 -2.21
CA GLY A 180 5.07 22.82 -1.60
C GLY A 180 6.02 21.63 -1.72
N VAL A 181 5.61 20.55 -2.41
CA VAL A 181 6.44 19.36 -2.62
C VAL A 181 6.45 18.89 -4.09
N GLU A 182 6.16 19.79 -5.01
CA GLU A 182 6.05 19.53 -6.45
C GLU A 182 7.29 18.85 -7.05
N PRO A 183 8.55 19.25 -6.70
CA PRO A 183 9.73 18.56 -7.21
C PRO A 183 9.80 17.09 -6.82
N LEU A 184 9.28 16.75 -5.63
CA LEU A 184 9.26 15.37 -5.17
C LEU A 184 8.13 14.57 -5.83
N SER A 185 7.00 15.20 -6.11
CA SER A 185 5.94 14.58 -6.93
C SER A 185 6.46 14.21 -8.31
N ALA A 186 7.27 15.08 -8.95
CA ALA A 186 7.93 14.78 -10.20
C ALA A 186 8.93 13.63 -10.08
N TYR A 187 9.74 13.60 -9.00
CA TYR A 187 10.65 12.51 -8.71
C TYR A 187 9.92 11.17 -8.58
N TYR A 188 8.81 11.12 -7.83
CA TYR A 188 8.01 9.90 -7.72
C TYR A 188 7.37 9.50 -9.05
N GLY A 189 7.02 10.45 -9.91
CA GLY A 189 6.55 10.18 -11.27
C GLY A 189 7.61 9.45 -12.09
N PHE A 190 8.85 9.94 -12.10
CA PHE A 190 9.98 9.27 -12.77
C PHE A 190 10.32 7.92 -12.11
N TYR A 191 10.23 7.82 -10.80
CA TYR A 191 10.47 6.58 -10.07
C TYR A 191 9.49 5.48 -10.49
N THR A 192 8.19 5.74 -10.50
CA THR A 192 7.17 4.76 -10.93
C THR A 192 7.30 4.45 -12.43
N LEU A 193 7.63 5.44 -13.25
CA LEU A 193 7.89 5.24 -14.66
C LEU A 193 9.09 4.29 -14.89
N ALA A 194 10.18 4.48 -14.12
CA ALA A 194 11.35 3.60 -14.16
C ALA A 194 11.07 2.22 -13.57
N MET A 195 10.08 2.07 -12.69
CA MET A 195 9.59 0.77 -12.23
C MET A 195 8.73 0.04 -13.28
N GLY A 196 8.36 0.71 -14.37
CA GLY A 196 7.62 0.14 -15.48
C GLY A 196 6.10 0.03 -15.27
N ARG A 197 5.58 0.35 -14.08
CA ARG A 197 4.14 0.28 -13.75
C ARG A 197 3.74 1.36 -12.76
N GLY A 198 2.43 1.66 -12.76
CA GLY A 198 1.84 2.57 -11.78
C GLY A 198 2.10 4.05 -12.05
N ALA A 199 1.58 4.88 -11.17
CA ALA A 199 1.81 6.32 -11.15
C ALA A 199 1.39 6.91 -9.80
N PRO A 200 2.06 7.94 -9.29
CA PRO A 200 1.56 8.72 -8.18
C PRO A 200 0.27 9.43 -8.60
N ARG A 201 -0.77 9.33 -7.79
CA ARG A 201 -2.07 9.94 -8.04
C ARG A 201 -2.30 11.12 -7.12
N THR A 202 -3.02 12.12 -7.63
CA THR A 202 -3.55 13.20 -6.80
C THR A 202 -4.64 12.71 -5.86
N VAL A 203 -4.90 13.44 -4.80
CA VAL A 203 -6.03 13.17 -3.88
C VAL A 203 -7.36 13.07 -4.63
N ALA A 204 -7.59 13.94 -5.61
CA ALA A 204 -8.82 13.96 -6.41
C ALA A 204 -8.98 12.68 -7.26
N GLU A 205 -7.88 12.18 -7.83
CA GLU A 205 -7.88 10.93 -8.60
C GLU A 205 -8.14 9.71 -7.72
N LEU A 206 -7.48 9.63 -6.55
CA LEU A 206 -7.73 8.58 -5.57
C LEU A 206 -9.17 8.59 -5.08
N GLN A 207 -9.73 9.76 -4.78
CA GLN A 207 -11.14 9.88 -4.41
C GLN A 207 -12.08 9.45 -5.53
N ARG A 208 -11.77 9.77 -6.79
CA ARG A 208 -12.56 9.35 -7.95
C ARG A 208 -12.58 7.82 -8.09
N LEU A 209 -11.42 7.17 -7.97
CA LEU A 209 -11.31 5.70 -7.98
C LEU A 209 -12.04 5.08 -6.79
N ALA A 210 -11.85 5.61 -5.60
CA ALA A 210 -12.49 5.10 -4.39
C ALA A 210 -14.02 5.26 -4.42
N ARG A 211 -14.55 6.36 -5.01
CA ARG A 211 -16.02 6.49 -5.25
C ARG A 211 -16.54 5.40 -6.16
N LYS A 212 -15.82 5.08 -7.26
CA LYS A 212 -16.19 3.97 -8.16
C LYS A 212 -16.15 2.60 -7.46
N ALA A 213 -15.41 2.50 -6.35
CA ALA A 213 -15.32 1.30 -5.52
C ALA A 213 -16.35 1.26 -4.38
N GLY A 214 -17.18 2.30 -4.19
CA GLY A 214 -18.22 2.36 -3.15
C GLY A 214 -17.79 3.03 -1.85
N PHE A 215 -16.82 3.93 -1.88
CA PHE A 215 -16.50 4.82 -0.77
C PHE A 215 -17.08 6.22 -1.03
N GLY A 216 -17.79 6.80 -0.05
CA GLY A 216 -18.51 8.08 -0.22
C GLY A 216 -17.97 9.23 0.60
N ARG A 217 -17.28 8.96 1.71
CA ARG A 217 -16.78 9.99 2.64
C ARG A 217 -15.27 9.95 2.72
N PHE A 218 -14.63 11.12 2.53
CA PHE A 218 -13.18 11.24 2.46
C PHE A 218 -12.66 12.32 3.38
N ARG A 219 -11.49 12.09 3.95
CA ARG A 219 -10.75 13.08 4.72
C ARG A 219 -9.25 12.92 4.47
N LEU A 220 -8.62 13.93 3.88
CA LEU A 220 -7.17 14.05 3.84
C LEU A 220 -6.69 14.52 5.21
N LEU A 221 -5.79 13.77 5.82
CA LEU A 221 -5.21 14.15 7.10
C LEU A 221 -4.04 15.11 6.89
N ARG A 222 -3.88 16.04 7.81
CA ARG A 222 -2.65 16.83 7.92
C ARG A 222 -1.61 15.99 8.65
N ASN A 223 -0.42 15.92 8.11
CA ASN A 223 0.74 15.28 8.72
C ASN A 223 2.00 16.13 8.50
N PRO A 224 3.02 16.02 9.38
CA PRO A 224 4.21 16.86 9.34
C PRO A 224 5.05 16.71 8.07
N MET A 225 5.06 15.51 7.46
CA MET A 225 5.90 15.22 6.31
C MET A 225 5.09 14.68 5.10
N PRO A 226 4.20 15.53 4.51
CA PRO A 226 3.37 15.11 3.38
C PRO A 226 4.20 14.72 2.15
N VAL A 227 5.44 15.14 2.10
CA VAL A 227 6.46 14.77 1.11
C VAL A 227 6.77 13.28 1.10
N VAL A 228 6.77 12.64 2.28
CA VAL A 228 7.05 11.21 2.42
C VAL A 228 5.79 10.40 2.18
N THR A 229 4.67 10.90 2.68
CA THR A 229 3.39 10.24 2.54
C THR A 229 2.23 11.18 2.83
N SER A 230 1.13 11.02 2.12
CA SER A 230 -0.16 11.64 2.44
C SER A 230 -1.15 10.57 2.85
N ILE A 231 -2.10 10.91 3.72
CA ILE A 231 -3.01 9.96 4.34
C ILE A 231 -4.44 10.33 3.99
N LEU A 232 -5.06 9.56 3.09
CA LEU A 232 -6.46 9.69 2.74
C LEU A 232 -7.29 8.64 3.47
N VAL A 233 -8.16 9.11 4.36
CA VAL A 233 -9.15 8.27 5.05
C VAL A 233 -10.41 8.20 4.19
N ALA A 234 -10.86 6.99 3.87
CA ALA A 234 -12.09 6.76 3.14
C ALA A 234 -13.06 5.89 3.95
N ARG A 235 -14.34 6.14 3.85
CA ARG A 235 -15.39 5.32 4.47
C ARG A 235 -16.40 4.86 3.44
N PRO A 236 -16.98 3.65 3.63
CA PRO A 236 -18.04 3.15 2.78
C PRO A 236 -19.16 4.16 2.57
N ASP A 237 -19.66 4.20 1.34
CA ASP A 237 -20.88 4.92 1.02
C ASP A 237 -22.08 4.07 1.44
N PRO A 238 -22.96 4.55 2.33
CA PRO A 238 -24.13 3.80 2.75
C PRO A 238 -25.16 3.62 1.61
N GLU A 239 -25.12 4.48 0.61
CA GLU A 239 -26.05 4.45 -0.54
C GLU A 239 -25.49 3.69 -1.75
N TYR A 240 -24.26 3.15 -1.65
CA TYR A 240 -23.67 2.40 -2.74
C TYR A 240 -24.21 0.97 -2.82
N HIS A 241 -24.92 0.67 -3.88
CA HIS A 241 -25.54 -0.65 -4.11
C HIS A 241 -24.71 -1.58 -5.02
N GLY A 242 -23.50 -1.15 -5.40
CA GLY A 242 -22.59 -1.92 -6.26
C GLY A 242 -23.07 -2.06 -7.71
N PRO A 243 -22.18 -2.40 -8.64
CA PRO A 243 -22.58 -3.01 -9.90
C PRO A 243 -22.93 -4.48 -9.68
#